data_2c03b226766dc9e90a2f5d3987a98703
#
_entry.id   2c03b226766dc9e90a2f5d3987a98703
#
_cell.length_a   1.000
_cell.length_b   1.000
_cell.length_c   1.000
_cell.angle_alpha   90.00
_cell.angle_beta   90.00
_cell.angle_gamma   90.00
#
_symmetry.space_group_name_H-M   'P 1'
#
loop_
_entity.id
_entity.type
_entity.pdbx_description
1 polymer ?
#
loop_
_entity_poly.entity_id
_entity_poly.type
_entity_poly.pdbx_seq_one_letter_code
_entity_poly.pdbx_strand_id
1 'polypeptide(L)'
;MAIAASAMCLFLVAMFVTLLEGLICIVLVVPVFLVAGSLGGLVGGAIHNAKGTNRSTLPALALLPFLFGPIENAMPHQRSVETVTNTIHIGASPEVVFDQLADVRAIKPNELGFSFVHLIGLPKPVEAQMSGTGLGAVRTSRWEKNVWFQEVITMADRPRVLQYRFVVPKGAIPRQALDEHVEINGDYFELVDGGYTLERSADGGTELSLTTRFVNKSRLQIYGNLWGKLVLKDFHGSILGLMKTRSEIASSALPSSALLQHPVKKLASEL
;
A
#
# COMPACT_ATOMS: atom_id res chain seq x y z
N MET A 1 9.25 20.97 -27.02
CA MET A 1 8.68 19.87 -26.23
C MET A 1 9.46 18.57 -26.37
N ALA A 2 9.69 18.03 -27.58
CA ALA A 2 10.41 16.76 -27.77
C ALA A 2 11.82 16.73 -27.14
N ILE A 3 12.62 17.78 -27.30
CA ILE A 3 13.98 17.87 -26.75
C ILE A 3 13.96 17.85 -25.20
N ALA A 4 13.05 18.56 -24.55
CA ALA A 4 12.93 18.56 -23.10
C ALA A 4 12.49 17.19 -22.58
N ALA A 5 11.55 16.53 -23.26
CA ALA A 5 11.12 15.18 -22.90
C ALA A 5 12.24 14.14 -23.08
N SER A 6 13.01 14.22 -24.18
CA SER A 6 14.14 13.29 -24.41
C SER A 6 15.27 13.51 -23.40
N ALA A 7 15.61 14.75 -23.03
CA ALA A 7 16.60 15.01 -22.00
C ALA A 7 16.17 14.44 -20.63
N MET A 8 14.88 14.53 -20.33
CA MET A 8 14.31 13.99 -19.10
C MET A 8 14.31 12.45 -19.09
N CYS A 9 13.94 11.82 -20.20
CA CYS A 9 14.03 10.36 -20.33
C CYS A 9 15.48 9.88 -20.18
N LEU A 10 16.46 10.58 -20.77
CA LEU A 10 17.87 10.24 -20.63
C LEU A 10 18.35 10.37 -19.19
N PHE A 11 17.92 11.42 -18.48
CA PHE A 11 18.22 11.59 -17.06
C PHE A 11 17.66 10.45 -16.21
N LEU A 12 16.39 10.10 -16.38
CA LEU A 12 15.75 9.00 -15.66
C LEU A 12 16.40 7.63 -15.96
N VAL A 13 16.78 7.38 -17.22
CA VAL A 13 17.54 6.18 -17.60
C VAL A 13 18.91 6.18 -16.93
N ALA A 14 19.61 7.31 -16.88
CA ALA A 14 20.89 7.42 -16.20
C ALA A 14 20.77 7.15 -14.69
N MET A 15 19.75 7.68 -14.02
CA MET A 15 19.45 7.40 -12.61
C MET A 15 19.21 5.91 -12.36
N PHE A 16 18.45 5.27 -13.22
CA PHE A 16 18.20 3.82 -13.14
C PHE A 16 19.47 2.98 -13.35
N VAL A 17 20.27 3.30 -14.39
CA VAL A 17 21.51 2.56 -14.71
C VAL A 17 22.58 2.74 -13.64
N THR A 18 22.64 3.90 -13.03
CA THR A 18 23.59 4.18 -11.94
C THR A 18 23.15 3.64 -10.58
N LEU A 19 21.94 3.04 -10.50
CA LEU A 19 21.34 2.52 -9.26
C LEU A 19 21.30 3.56 -8.13
N LEU A 20 21.24 4.84 -8.48
CA LEU A 20 21.09 5.94 -7.52
C LEU A 20 19.70 5.95 -6.91
N GLU A 21 18.69 5.47 -7.66
CA GLU A 21 17.31 5.41 -7.22
C GLU A 21 16.69 4.03 -7.55
N GLY A 22 15.83 3.55 -6.69
CA GLY A 22 15.06 2.33 -6.94
C GLY A 22 13.99 2.53 -8.02
N LEU A 23 13.61 1.44 -8.70
CA LEU A 23 12.57 1.48 -9.75
C LEU A 23 11.28 2.14 -9.27
N ILE A 24 10.87 1.89 -8.03
CA ILE A 24 9.66 2.48 -7.44
C ILE A 24 9.77 4.02 -7.39
N CYS A 25 10.89 4.57 -6.96
CA CYS A 25 11.09 6.02 -6.90
C CYS A 25 11.04 6.65 -8.28
N ILE A 26 11.66 6.01 -9.28
CA ILE A 26 11.60 6.47 -10.66
C ILE A 26 10.15 6.51 -11.15
N VAL A 27 9.37 5.45 -10.94
CA VAL A 27 7.95 5.39 -11.34
C VAL A 27 7.13 6.47 -10.64
N LEU A 28 7.39 6.70 -9.34
CA LEU A 28 6.70 7.76 -8.58
C LEU A 28 7.05 9.17 -9.06
N VAL A 29 8.27 9.40 -9.55
CA VAL A 29 8.74 10.74 -9.92
C VAL A 29 8.47 11.08 -11.38
N VAL A 30 8.41 10.10 -12.28
CA VAL A 30 8.17 10.29 -13.73
C VAL A 30 7.01 11.24 -14.05
N PRO A 31 5.78 11.10 -13.49
CA PRO A 31 4.67 12.00 -13.81
C PRO A 31 4.97 13.47 -13.46
N VAL A 32 5.61 13.70 -12.31
CA VAL A 32 5.98 15.06 -11.87
C VAL A 32 6.97 15.68 -12.84
N PHE A 33 8.00 14.95 -13.22
CA PHE A 33 9.00 15.40 -14.17
C PHE A 33 8.43 15.66 -15.56
N LEU A 34 7.53 14.79 -16.05
CA LEU A 34 6.87 14.99 -17.33
C LEU A 34 6.03 16.27 -17.34
N VAL A 35 5.27 16.53 -16.28
CA VAL A 35 4.48 17.77 -16.15
C VAL A 35 5.40 19.00 -16.07
N ALA A 36 6.38 18.98 -15.17
CA ALA A 36 7.30 20.09 -14.99
C ALA A 36 8.12 20.39 -16.27
N GLY A 37 8.63 19.35 -16.92
CA GLY A 37 9.37 19.47 -18.17
C GLY A 37 8.54 19.98 -19.34
N SER A 38 7.26 19.54 -19.41
CA SER A 38 6.33 20.03 -20.43
C SER A 38 6.00 21.51 -20.22
N LEU A 39 5.70 21.91 -18.99
CA LEU A 39 5.44 23.31 -18.63
C LEU A 39 6.67 24.19 -18.87
N GLY A 40 7.85 23.74 -18.44
CA GLY A 40 9.12 24.44 -18.68
C GLY A 40 9.42 24.60 -20.19
N GLY A 41 9.16 23.55 -20.98
CA GLY A 41 9.32 23.59 -22.44
C GLY A 41 8.35 24.55 -23.12
N LEU A 42 7.10 24.66 -22.66
CA LEU A 42 6.11 25.62 -23.16
C LEU A 42 6.51 27.07 -22.82
N VAL A 43 6.86 27.33 -21.56
CA VAL A 43 7.29 28.66 -21.10
C VAL A 43 8.56 29.08 -21.81
N GLY A 44 9.58 28.22 -21.88
CA GLY A 44 10.83 28.50 -22.59
C GLY A 44 10.63 28.75 -24.08
N GLY A 45 9.73 28.00 -24.74
CA GLY A 45 9.34 28.23 -26.13
C GLY A 45 8.64 29.57 -26.35
N ALA A 46 7.71 29.93 -25.45
CA ALA A 46 7.01 31.22 -25.49
C ALA A 46 8.01 32.42 -25.34
N ILE A 47 8.94 32.32 -24.40
CA ILE A 47 9.97 33.31 -24.17
C ILE A 47 10.92 33.43 -25.39
N HIS A 48 11.32 32.29 -25.97
CA HIS A 48 12.19 32.27 -27.15
C HIS A 48 11.55 32.95 -28.38
N ASN A 49 10.24 32.76 -28.55
CA ASN A 49 9.49 33.34 -29.67
C ASN A 49 9.12 34.82 -29.45
N ALA A 50 9.22 35.32 -28.23
CA ALA A 50 8.97 36.73 -27.94
C ALA A 50 10.15 37.60 -28.48
N LYS A 51 9.84 38.48 -29.47
CA LYS A 51 10.82 39.40 -30.05
C LYS A 51 11.37 40.32 -28.97
N GLY A 52 12.69 40.27 -28.73
CA GLY A 52 13.39 41.19 -27.80
C GLY A 52 13.82 40.59 -26.46
N THR A 53 13.69 39.29 -26.27
CA THR A 53 14.14 38.65 -25.01
C THR A 53 15.68 38.62 -24.92
N ASN A 54 16.25 39.32 -23.95
CA ASN A 54 17.67 39.24 -23.64
C ASN A 54 18.05 37.83 -23.22
N ARG A 55 19.17 37.29 -23.73
CA ARG A 55 19.70 35.97 -23.41
C ARG A 55 19.92 35.75 -21.90
N SER A 56 19.97 36.83 -21.10
CA SER A 56 20.17 36.80 -19.64
C SER A 56 18.90 36.42 -18.84
N THR A 57 17.70 36.39 -19.43
CA THR A 57 16.47 36.04 -18.69
C THR A 57 16.30 34.51 -18.45
N LEU A 58 16.86 33.66 -19.30
CA LEU A 58 16.80 32.21 -19.15
C LEU A 58 17.51 31.68 -17.89
N PRO A 59 18.77 32.10 -17.57
CA PRO A 59 19.39 31.65 -16.33
C PRO A 59 18.71 32.21 -15.08
N ALA A 60 18.12 33.43 -15.12
CA ALA A 60 17.37 33.98 -13.99
C ALA A 60 16.13 33.16 -13.64
N LEU A 61 15.42 32.62 -14.63
CA LEU A 61 14.28 31.69 -14.44
C LEU A 61 14.70 30.33 -13.81
N ALA A 62 15.93 29.87 -14.12
CA ALA A 62 16.46 28.66 -13.51
C ALA A 62 16.80 28.81 -12.01
N LEU A 63 16.96 30.03 -11.52
CA LEU A 63 17.20 30.34 -10.11
C LEU A 63 15.90 30.42 -9.28
N LEU A 64 14.72 30.52 -9.92
CA LEU A 64 13.45 30.63 -9.22
C LEU A 64 13.19 29.48 -8.20
N PRO A 65 13.46 28.20 -8.49
CA PRO A 65 13.29 27.14 -7.51
C PRO A 65 14.11 27.33 -6.24
N PHE A 66 15.31 27.88 -6.34
CA PHE A 66 16.18 28.14 -5.19
C PHE A 66 15.67 29.29 -4.30
N LEU A 67 14.91 30.23 -4.86
CA LEU A 67 14.26 31.30 -4.10
C LEU A 67 13.01 30.81 -3.36
N PHE A 68 12.30 29.84 -3.91
CA PHE A 68 11.10 29.29 -3.29
C PHE A 68 11.38 28.22 -2.23
N GLY A 69 12.53 27.55 -2.27
CA GLY A 69 12.90 26.51 -1.31
C GLY A 69 12.85 26.94 0.17
N PRO A 70 13.40 28.11 0.56
CA PRO A 70 13.31 28.62 1.92
C PRO A 70 11.87 28.92 2.36
N ILE A 71 11.01 29.41 1.44
CA ILE A 71 9.60 29.72 1.70
C ILE A 71 8.83 28.43 1.95
N GLU A 72 9.07 27.41 1.15
CA GLU A 72 8.48 26.07 1.32
C GLU A 72 8.88 25.44 2.66
N ASN A 73 10.12 25.62 3.10
CA ASN A 73 10.59 25.16 4.41
C ASN A 73 9.90 25.84 5.59
N ALA A 74 9.41 27.07 5.42
CA ALA A 74 8.72 27.83 6.46
C ALA A 74 7.22 27.48 6.56
N MET A 75 6.66 26.74 5.60
CA MET A 75 5.25 26.34 5.63
C MET A 75 5.03 25.17 6.62
N PRO A 76 4.00 25.26 7.49
CA PRO A 76 3.71 24.19 8.43
C PRO A 76 3.35 22.90 7.67
N HIS A 77 4.00 21.80 8.04
CA HIS A 77 3.68 20.47 7.51
C HIS A 77 2.39 19.97 8.15
N GLN A 78 1.32 19.91 7.37
CA GLN A 78 0.12 19.21 7.79
C GLN A 78 0.32 17.69 7.51
N ARG A 79 0.30 16.91 8.57
CA ARG A 79 0.24 15.45 8.44
C ARG A 79 -1.20 15.05 8.11
N SER A 80 -1.41 14.43 6.96
CA SER A 80 -2.71 13.92 6.56
C SER A 80 -2.79 12.44 6.88
N VAL A 81 -3.82 12.05 7.63
CA VAL A 81 -4.17 10.63 7.83
C VAL A 81 -5.17 10.25 6.76
N GLU A 82 -4.79 9.28 5.94
CA GLU A 82 -5.59 8.77 4.84
C GLU A 82 -6.03 7.33 5.10
N THR A 83 -7.18 6.96 4.55
CA THR A 83 -7.75 5.62 4.71
C THR A 83 -7.98 5.01 3.34
N VAL A 84 -7.62 3.74 3.20
CA VAL A 84 -7.91 2.92 2.02
C VAL A 84 -8.68 1.70 2.46
N THR A 85 -9.80 1.42 1.80
CA THR A 85 -10.61 0.22 2.01
C THR A 85 -10.88 -0.45 0.67
N ASN A 86 -10.67 -1.74 0.61
CA ASN A 86 -11.05 -2.60 -0.51
C ASN A 86 -11.91 -3.74 0.02
N THR A 87 -12.91 -4.12 -0.76
CA THR A 87 -13.84 -5.21 -0.42
C THR A 87 -13.86 -6.24 -1.52
N ILE A 88 -13.99 -7.52 -1.16
CA ILE A 88 -14.15 -8.64 -2.09
C ILE A 88 -15.19 -9.63 -1.54
N HIS A 89 -15.99 -10.19 -2.45
CA HIS A 89 -16.87 -11.29 -2.13
C HIS A 89 -16.13 -12.64 -2.17
N ILE A 90 -16.33 -13.49 -1.16
CA ILE A 90 -15.73 -14.81 -0.99
C ILE A 90 -16.82 -15.85 -0.81
N GLY A 91 -16.85 -16.93 -1.61
CA GLY A 91 -17.81 -18.02 -1.55
C GLY A 91 -17.56 -19.01 -0.38
N ALA A 92 -17.16 -18.48 0.78
CA ALA A 92 -16.92 -19.25 2.00
C ALA A 92 -17.53 -18.53 3.21
N SER A 93 -17.87 -19.28 4.26
CA SER A 93 -18.47 -18.70 5.46
C SER A 93 -17.47 -17.78 6.21
N PRO A 94 -17.95 -16.78 6.96
CA PRO A 94 -17.07 -15.87 7.71
C PRO A 94 -16.12 -16.57 8.67
N GLU A 95 -16.53 -17.70 9.23
CA GLU A 95 -15.73 -18.52 10.13
C GLU A 95 -14.49 -19.09 9.42
N VAL A 96 -14.68 -19.64 8.22
CA VAL A 96 -13.60 -20.18 7.37
C VAL A 96 -12.66 -19.07 6.92
N VAL A 97 -13.22 -17.95 6.47
CA VAL A 97 -12.42 -16.80 6.03
C VAL A 97 -11.58 -16.25 7.18
N PHE A 98 -12.17 -16.08 8.36
CA PHE A 98 -11.47 -15.54 9.53
C PHE A 98 -10.27 -16.42 9.95
N ASP A 99 -10.43 -17.74 9.91
CA ASP A 99 -9.35 -18.67 10.25
C ASP A 99 -8.17 -18.57 9.25
N GLN A 100 -8.45 -18.30 7.97
CA GLN A 100 -7.42 -18.06 6.98
C GLN A 100 -6.71 -16.71 7.18
N LEU A 101 -7.40 -15.69 7.73
CA LEU A 101 -6.81 -14.39 8.00
C LEU A 101 -5.89 -14.40 9.23
N ALA A 102 -6.24 -15.16 10.25
CA ALA A 102 -5.53 -15.17 11.52
C ALA A 102 -4.09 -15.68 11.37
N ASP A 103 -3.88 -16.73 10.59
CA ASP A 103 -2.57 -17.37 10.43
C ASP A 103 -2.32 -17.77 8.97
N VAL A 104 -1.58 -16.94 8.27
CA VAL A 104 -1.28 -17.11 6.84
C VAL A 104 0.13 -17.66 6.67
N ARG A 105 0.25 -18.94 6.31
CA ARG A 105 1.55 -19.61 6.18
C ARG A 105 1.92 -19.88 4.74
N ALA A 106 3.24 -19.88 4.47
CA ALA A 106 3.84 -20.38 3.24
C ALA A 106 3.11 -19.89 1.96
N ILE A 107 3.01 -18.57 1.80
CA ILE A 107 2.43 -17.98 0.60
C ILE A 107 3.37 -18.28 -0.58
N LYS A 108 2.84 -18.97 -1.59
CA LYS A 108 3.59 -19.25 -2.81
C LYS A 108 3.45 -18.09 -3.80
N PRO A 109 4.49 -17.76 -4.57
CA PRO A 109 4.43 -16.66 -5.54
C PRO A 109 3.30 -16.77 -6.58
N ASN A 110 2.89 -18.01 -6.93
CA ASN A 110 1.81 -18.27 -7.87
C ASN A 110 0.40 -18.15 -7.27
N GLU A 111 0.28 -18.04 -5.95
CA GLU A 111 -1.01 -17.78 -5.28
C GLU A 111 -1.37 -16.29 -5.31
N LEU A 112 -0.36 -15.42 -5.49
CA LEU A 112 -0.55 -13.99 -5.61
C LEU A 112 -0.90 -13.63 -7.05
N GLY A 113 -2.02 -12.97 -7.25
CA GLY A 113 -2.40 -12.43 -8.55
C GLY A 113 -1.42 -11.35 -9.04
N PHE A 114 -1.64 -10.87 -10.27
CA PHE A 114 -0.88 -9.72 -10.77
C PHE A 114 -1.07 -8.51 -9.85
N SER A 115 0.03 -7.88 -9.50
CA SER A 115 0.05 -6.66 -8.71
C SER A 115 1.12 -5.72 -9.26
N PHE A 116 0.71 -4.50 -9.56
CA PHE A 116 1.58 -3.45 -10.08
C PHE A 116 2.69 -3.10 -9.08
N VAL A 117 2.36 -3.04 -7.78
CA VAL A 117 3.33 -2.65 -6.75
C VAL A 117 4.45 -3.68 -6.61
N HIS A 118 4.16 -4.95 -6.78
CA HIS A 118 5.20 -5.99 -6.80
C HIS A 118 6.05 -5.94 -8.08
N LEU A 119 5.45 -5.53 -9.21
CA LEU A 119 6.19 -5.35 -10.46
C LEU A 119 7.22 -4.21 -10.36
N ILE A 120 6.89 -3.13 -9.66
CA ILE A 120 7.79 -1.98 -9.49
C ILE A 120 8.77 -2.13 -8.31
N GLY A 121 8.80 -3.29 -7.64
CA GLY A 121 9.85 -3.64 -6.70
C GLY A 121 9.46 -3.77 -5.22
N LEU A 122 8.18 -3.57 -4.84
CA LEU A 122 7.75 -3.89 -3.50
C LEU A 122 7.88 -5.40 -3.24
N PRO A 123 8.42 -5.80 -2.07
CA PRO A 123 8.48 -7.20 -1.68
C PRO A 123 7.10 -7.85 -1.65
N LYS A 124 7.03 -9.15 -1.96
CA LYS A 124 5.82 -9.94 -1.81
C LYS A 124 5.67 -10.49 -0.40
N PRO A 125 4.43 -10.68 0.10
CA PRO A 125 4.21 -11.35 1.38
C PRO A 125 4.60 -12.83 1.28
N VAL A 126 5.24 -13.34 2.34
CA VAL A 126 5.65 -14.74 2.47
C VAL A 126 4.79 -15.47 3.49
N GLU A 127 4.52 -14.82 4.61
CA GLU A 127 3.69 -15.37 5.67
C GLU A 127 3.26 -14.28 6.67
N ALA A 128 2.20 -14.57 7.43
CA ALA A 128 1.79 -13.77 8.57
C ALA A 128 1.35 -14.71 9.70
N GLN A 129 2.22 -14.90 10.69
CA GLN A 129 2.02 -15.88 11.76
C GLN A 129 1.54 -15.22 13.04
N MET A 130 0.45 -15.73 13.60
CA MET A 130 -0.10 -15.27 14.86
C MET A 130 0.63 -15.92 16.03
N SER A 131 1.06 -15.10 17.01
CA SER A 131 1.57 -15.53 18.31
C SER A 131 0.65 -15.01 19.40
N GLY A 132 0.05 -15.91 20.15
CA GLY A 132 -0.99 -15.59 21.15
C GLY A 132 -2.39 -15.52 20.55
N THR A 133 -3.36 -15.21 21.41
CA THR A 133 -4.79 -15.13 21.05
C THR A 133 -5.42 -13.86 21.63
N GLY A 134 -6.39 -13.30 20.91
CA GLY A 134 -7.17 -12.16 21.39
C GLY A 134 -6.41 -10.83 21.38
N LEU A 135 -6.84 -9.92 22.25
CA LEU A 135 -6.29 -8.57 22.36
C LEU A 135 -4.83 -8.62 22.81
N GLY A 136 -3.96 -7.87 22.12
CA GLY A 136 -2.52 -7.83 22.40
C GLY A 136 -1.72 -8.98 21.77
N ALA A 137 -2.35 -9.96 21.14
CA ALA A 137 -1.64 -10.95 20.33
C ALA A 137 -0.84 -10.25 19.22
N VAL A 138 0.25 -10.87 18.80
CA VAL A 138 1.14 -10.32 17.79
C VAL A 138 1.12 -11.21 16.57
N ARG A 139 0.76 -10.64 15.41
CA ARG A 139 0.91 -11.29 14.12
C ARG A 139 2.18 -10.77 13.46
N THR A 140 3.18 -11.64 13.27
CA THR A 140 4.42 -11.30 12.58
C THR A 140 4.26 -11.54 11.09
N SER A 141 4.31 -10.46 10.32
CA SER A 141 4.22 -10.48 8.87
C SER A 141 5.63 -10.47 8.27
N ARG A 142 5.95 -11.47 7.45
CA ARG A 142 7.24 -11.64 6.78
C ARG A 142 7.08 -11.53 5.27
N TRP A 143 8.04 -10.88 4.65
CA TRP A 143 8.03 -10.51 3.24
C TRP A 143 9.34 -10.90 2.57
N GLU A 144 9.36 -10.92 1.25
CA GLU A 144 10.60 -11.08 0.49
C GLU A 144 11.67 -10.08 0.93
N LYS A 145 12.91 -10.29 0.55
CA LYS A 145 14.07 -9.44 0.88
C LYS A 145 14.28 -9.23 2.38
N ASN A 146 13.84 -10.20 3.22
CA ASN A 146 13.94 -10.16 4.68
C ASN A 146 13.21 -8.96 5.34
N VAL A 147 12.21 -8.41 4.71
CA VAL A 147 11.34 -7.40 5.30
C VAL A 147 10.37 -8.10 6.25
N TRP A 148 10.16 -7.53 7.43
CA TRP A 148 9.16 -8.01 8.37
C TRP A 148 8.65 -6.88 9.26
N PHE A 149 7.47 -7.04 9.80
CA PHE A 149 6.89 -6.14 10.78
C PHE A 149 5.86 -6.91 11.64
N GLN A 150 5.40 -6.25 12.69
CA GLN A 150 4.42 -6.81 13.61
C GLN A 150 3.10 -6.09 13.48
N GLU A 151 2.04 -6.85 13.61
CA GLU A 151 0.67 -6.41 13.68
C GLU A 151 0.14 -6.76 15.07
N VAL A 152 0.10 -5.77 15.96
CA VAL A 152 -0.39 -5.97 17.33
C VAL A 152 -1.91 -5.87 17.31
N ILE A 153 -2.58 -6.95 17.68
CA ILE A 153 -4.04 -7.04 17.63
C ILE A 153 -4.66 -6.07 18.63
N THR A 154 -5.48 -5.16 18.12
CA THR A 154 -6.20 -4.15 18.89
C THR A 154 -7.68 -4.48 19.05
N MET A 155 -8.23 -5.33 18.17
CA MET A 155 -9.58 -5.86 18.27
C MET A 155 -9.66 -7.21 17.57
N ALA A 156 -10.26 -8.20 18.23
CA ALA A 156 -10.53 -9.52 17.67
C ALA A 156 -11.94 -9.95 18.10
N ASP A 157 -12.90 -9.84 17.19
CA ASP A 157 -14.29 -10.33 17.35
C ASP A 157 -14.56 -11.36 16.26
N ARG A 158 -14.31 -12.63 16.58
CA ARG A 158 -14.51 -13.72 15.63
C ARG A 158 -16.00 -14.03 15.41
N PRO A 159 -16.46 -14.16 14.17
CA PRO A 159 -15.72 -14.14 12.92
C PRO A 159 -15.81 -12.78 12.18
N ARG A 160 -16.06 -11.66 12.87
CA ARG A 160 -16.47 -10.40 12.24
C ARG A 160 -15.37 -9.39 12.05
N VAL A 161 -14.43 -9.29 13.01
CA VAL A 161 -13.45 -8.19 13.02
C VAL A 161 -12.09 -8.69 13.50
N LEU A 162 -11.04 -8.29 12.77
CA LEU A 162 -9.65 -8.44 13.18
C LEU A 162 -8.93 -7.12 12.88
N GLN A 163 -8.67 -6.31 13.91
CA GLN A 163 -7.95 -5.03 13.78
C GLN A 163 -6.59 -5.11 14.45
N TYR A 164 -5.64 -4.38 13.91
CA TYR A 164 -4.27 -4.36 14.39
C TYR A 164 -3.61 -3.01 14.16
N ARG A 165 -2.60 -2.73 14.97
CA ARG A 165 -1.68 -1.62 14.80
C ARG A 165 -0.36 -2.14 14.25
N PHE A 166 0.20 -1.42 13.29
CA PHE A 166 1.53 -1.74 12.77
C PHE A 166 2.63 -1.33 13.75
N VAL A 167 3.60 -2.21 13.92
CA VAL A 167 4.84 -1.95 14.65
C VAL A 167 6.00 -2.43 13.79
N VAL A 168 6.87 -1.51 13.40
CA VAL A 168 8.05 -1.80 12.61
C VAL A 168 9.27 -1.69 13.52
N PRO A 169 9.84 -2.81 13.98
CA PRO A 169 11.03 -2.78 14.81
C PRO A 169 12.25 -2.23 14.07
N LYS A 170 13.18 -1.63 14.80
CA LYS A 170 14.42 -1.13 14.19
C LYS A 170 15.18 -2.27 13.50
N GLY A 171 15.53 -2.07 12.23
CA GLY A 171 16.23 -3.07 11.43
C GLY A 171 15.31 -4.14 10.80
N ALA A 172 14.00 -4.04 10.97
CA ALA A 172 13.05 -4.96 10.36
C ALA A 172 12.93 -4.77 8.82
N ILE A 173 13.35 -3.63 8.32
CA ILE A 173 13.41 -3.32 6.89
C ILE A 173 14.88 -3.12 6.53
N PRO A 174 15.50 -4.07 5.81
CA PRO A 174 16.88 -3.91 5.32
C PRO A 174 16.94 -2.76 4.30
N ARG A 175 17.98 -1.91 4.37
CA ARG A 175 18.15 -0.75 3.46
C ARG A 175 18.12 -1.10 1.97
N GLN A 176 18.46 -2.35 1.63
CA GLN A 176 18.48 -2.83 0.23
C GLN A 176 17.11 -3.40 -0.20
N ALA A 177 16.16 -3.56 0.73
CA ALA A 177 14.88 -4.19 0.45
C ALA A 177 13.84 -3.21 -0.09
N LEU A 178 13.83 -2.00 0.46
CA LEU A 178 12.97 -0.89 0.06
C LEU A 178 13.83 0.38 -0.05
N ASP A 179 13.48 1.22 -0.99
CA ASP A 179 14.02 2.56 -1.09
C ASP A 179 13.62 3.38 0.15
N GLU A 180 14.53 4.23 0.64
CA GLU A 180 14.30 5.03 1.85
C GLU A 180 13.09 5.97 1.74
N HIS A 181 12.73 6.38 0.51
CA HIS A 181 11.57 7.25 0.26
C HIS A 181 10.22 6.54 0.39
N VAL A 182 10.21 5.19 0.36
CA VAL A 182 9.01 4.36 0.48
C VAL A 182 9.09 3.38 1.65
N GLU A 183 10.07 3.56 2.52
CA GLU A 183 10.24 2.74 3.72
C GLU A 183 9.00 2.89 4.64
N ILE A 184 8.46 1.76 5.06
CA ILE A 184 7.33 1.74 5.99
C ILE A 184 7.80 2.30 7.34
N ASN A 185 7.08 3.29 7.87
CA ASN A 185 7.42 4.05 9.07
C ASN A 185 8.75 4.84 8.97
N GLY A 186 9.18 5.10 7.74
CA GLY A 186 10.28 6.02 7.42
C GLY A 186 9.89 7.50 7.51
N ASP A 187 10.69 8.34 6.87
CA ASP A 187 10.52 9.80 6.93
C ASP A 187 9.33 10.28 6.11
N TYR A 188 8.91 9.56 5.08
CA TYR A 188 7.90 9.99 4.11
C TYR A 188 6.54 9.30 4.26
N PHE A 189 6.52 8.09 4.82
CA PHE A 189 5.34 7.26 4.87
C PHE A 189 5.25 6.45 6.17
N GLU A 190 4.05 6.38 6.75
CA GLU A 190 3.80 5.63 7.99
C GLU A 190 2.49 4.85 7.89
N LEU A 191 2.53 3.55 8.13
CA LEU A 191 1.35 2.73 8.37
C LEU A 191 0.94 2.85 9.85
N VAL A 192 -0.27 3.29 10.10
CA VAL A 192 -0.80 3.48 11.47
C VAL A 192 -1.42 2.20 11.98
N ASP A 193 -2.49 1.80 11.33
CA ASP A 193 -3.26 0.61 11.66
C ASP A 193 -3.99 0.07 10.43
N GLY A 194 -4.55 -1.10 10.60
CA GLY A 194 -5.35 -1.74 9.60
C GLY A 194 -6.24 -2.82 10.21
N GLY A 195 -7.01 -3.49 9.36
CA GLY A 195 -7.83 -4.59 9.82
C GLY A 195 -8.78 -5.11 8.78
N TYR A 196 -9.38 -6.22 9.13
CA TYR A 196 -10.37 -6.93 8.33
C TYR A 196 -11.74 -6.83 8.99
N THR A 197 -12.76 -6.60 8.17
CA THR A 197 -14.16 -6.69 8.56
C THR A 197 -14.84 -7.72 7.67
N LEU A 198 -15.58 -8.65 8.27
CA LEU A 198 -16.27 -9.74 7.59
C LEU A 198 -17.77 -9.60 7.83
N GLU A 199 -18.52 -9.53 6.76
CA GLU A 199 -19.97 -9.50 6.79
C GLU A 199 -20.52 -10.69 6.04
N ARG A 200 -21.52 -11.36 6.60
CA ARG A 200 -22.15 -12.51 5.94
C ARG A 200 -23.03 -12.03 4.80
N SER A 201 -22.77 -12.54 3.61
CA SER A 201 -23.59 -12.27 2.42
C SER A 201 -24.88 -13.12 2.41
N ALA A 202 -25.87 -12.69 1.62
CA ALA A 202 -27.17 -13.35 1.50
C ALA A 202 -27.08 -14.79 0.95
N ASP A 203 -26.06 -15.10 0.16
CA ASP A 203 -25.76 -16.42 -0.39
C ASP A 203 -25.01 -17.36 0.59
N GLY A 204 -24.76 -16.89 1.82
CA GLY A 204 -24.00 -17.61 2.83
C GLY A 204 -22.49 -17.43 2.76
N GLY A 205 -22.00 -16.69 1.75
CA GLY A 205 -20.60 -16.26 1.62
C GLY A 205 -20.21 -15.11 2.55
N THR A 206 -19.12 -14.47 2.24
CA THR A 206 -18.54 -13.40 3.05
C THR A 206 -18.13 -12.21 2.19
N GLU A 207 -18.58 -11.01 2.57
CA GLU A 207 -17.97 -9.73 2.13
C GLU A 207 -16.79 -9.43 3.04
N LEU A 208 -15.59 -9.57 2.50
CA LEU A 208 -14.34 -9.29 3.23
C LEU A 208 -13.82 -7.92 2.85
N SER A 209 -13.73 -7.02 3.82
CA SER A 209 -13.14 -5.69 3.67
C SER A 209 -11.78 -5.62 4.38
N LEU A 210 -10.77 -5.13 3.67
CA LEU A 210 -9.46 -4.77 4.23
C LEU A 210 -9.31 -3.26 4.24
N THR A 211 -9.08 -2.71 5.42
CA THR A 211 -8.86 -1.27 5.63
C THR A 211 -7.45 -1.03 6.16
N THR A 212 -6.79 -0.01 5.65
CA THR A 212 -5.49 0.47 6.16
C THR A 212 -5.51 1.97 6.29
N ARG A 213 -5.04 2.50 7.43
CA ARG A 213 -4.78 3.92 7.64
C ARG A 213 -3.28 4.20 7.56
N PHE A 214 -2.94 5.26 6.85
CA PHE A 214 -1.56 5.69 6.70
C PHE A 214 -1.41 7.21 6.84
N VAL A 215 -0.21 7.64 7.20
CA VAL A 215 0.18 9.05 7.23
C VAL A 215 1.17 9.30 6.10
N ASN A 216 0.82 10.26 5.24
CA ASN A 216 1.76 10.83 4.29
C ASN A 216 2.50 11.99 4.97
N LYS A 217 3.83 11.87 5.07
CA LYS A 217 4.73 12.86 5.66
C LYS A 217 5.45 13.68 4.59
N SER A 218 5.20 13.40 3.29
CA SER A 218 5.85 14.12 2.19
C SER A 218 5.32 15.55 2.07
N ARG A 219 6.13 16.43 1.51
CA ARG A 219 5.71 17.83 1.25
C ARG A 219 4.68 17.94 0.14
N LEU A 220 4.70 17.03 -0.82
CA LEU A 220 3.72 16.95 -1.90
C LEU A 220 2.48 16.17 -1.47
N GLN A 221 1.70 16.72 -0.53
CA GLN A 221 0.58 16.02 0.14
C GLN A 221 -0.40 15.38 -0.85
N ILE A 222 -0.92 16.15 -1.81
CA ILE A 222 -1.92 15.65 -2.78
C ILE A 222 -1.33 14.51 -3.61
N TYR A 223 -0.09 14.66 -4.05
CA TYR A 223 0.59 13.67 -4.88
C TYR A 223 0.94 12.41 -4.08
N GLY A 224 1.51 12.58 -2.89
CA GLY A 224 1.84 11.47 -2.01
C GLY A 224 0.60 10.70 -1.54
N ASN A 225 -0.51 11.39 -1.25
CA ASN A 225 -1.78 10.74 -0.92
C ASN A 225 -2.35 9.93 -2.10
N LEU A 226 -2.26 10.47 -3.31
CA LEU A 226 -2.69 9.75 -4.53
C LEU A 226 -1.91 8.45 -4.69
N TRP A 227 -0.58 8.51 -4.61
CA TRP A 227 0.27 7.33 -4.73
C TRP A 227 0.10 6.35 -3.57
N GLY A 228 0.02 6.83 -2.34
CA GLY A 228 -0.25 5.99 -1.17
C GLY A 228 -1.55 5.21 -1.32
N LYS A 229 -2.61 5.85 -1.80
CA LYS A 229 -3.89 5.19 -2.08
C LYS A 229 -3.80 4.17 -3.22
N LEU A 230 -3.10 4.51 -4.32
CA LEU A 230 -2.92 3.59 -5.44
C LEU A 230 -2.12 2.34 -5.03
N VAL A 231 -1.01 2.53 -4.35
CA VAL A 231 -0.15 1.45 -3.86
C VAL A 231 -0.90 0.53 -2.90
N LEU A 232 -1.56 1.11 -1.88
CA LEU A 232 -2.32 0.32 -0.91
C LEU A 232 -3.52 -0.37 -1.53
N LYS A 233 -4.22 0.27 -2.48
CA LYS A 233 -5.35 -0.34 -3.18
C LYS A 233 -4.94 -1.57 -3.99
N ASP A 234 -3.86 -1.49 -4.74
CA ASP A 234 -3.30 -2.60 -5.52
C ASP A 234 -2.83 -3.74 -4.59
N PHE A 235 -2.13 -3.37 -3.52
CA PHE A 235 -1.68 -4.29 -2.50
C PHE A 235 -2.84 -5.01 -1.80
N HIS A 236 -3.90 -4.29 -1.38
CA HIS A 236 -5.11 -4.89 -0.82
C HIS A 236 -5.73 -5.89 -1.80
N GLY A 237 -5.77 -5.56 -3.11
CA GLY A 237 -6.27 -6.46 -4.14
C GLY A 237 -5.53 -7.80 -4.17
N SER A 238 -4.20 -7.77 -4.06
CA SER A 238 -3.36 -8.98 -4.02
C SER A 238 -3.65 -9.85 -2.77
N ILE A 239 -3.72 -9.22 -1.59
CA ILE A 239 -4.01 -9.93 -0.33
C ILE A 239 -5.43 -10.50 -0.30
N LEU A 240 -6.43 -9.69 -0.70
CA LEU A 240 -7.83 -10.12 -0.73
C LEU A 240 -8.04 -11.27 -1.72
N GLY A 241 -7.37 -11.22 -2.88
CA GLY A 241 -7.39 -12.31 -3.87
C GLY A 241 -6.81 -13.62 -3.32
N LEU A 242 -5.70 -13.55 -2.58
CA LEU A 242 -5.10 -14.69 -1.89
C LEU A 242 -6.08 -15.27 -0.85
N MET A 243 -6.69 -14.41 -0.02
CA MET A 243 -7.66 -14.84 0.99
C MET A 243 -8.88 -15.51 0.37
N LYS A 244 -9.40 -14.94 -0.73
CA LYS A 244 -10.49 -15.55 -1.49
C LYS A 244 -10.15 -16.96 -1.94
N THR A 245 -9.04 -17.13 -2.65
CA THR A 245 -8.63 -18.43 -3.18
C THR A 245 -8.46 -19.48 -2.07
N ARG A 246 -7.76 -19.13 -0.99
CA ARG A 246 -7.51 -20.05 0.12
C ARG A 246 -8.78 -20.42 0.88
N SER A 247 -9.65 -19.46 1.12
CA SER A 247 -10.90 -19.68 1.85
C SER A 247 -11.88 -20.54 1.06
N GLU A 248 -12.00 -20.33 -0.25
CA GLU A 248 -12.85 -21.13 -1.12
C GLU A 248 -12.35 -22.57 -1.25
N ILE A 249 -11.03 -22.78 -1.34
CA ILE A 249 -10.41 -24.12 -1.29
C ILE A 249 -10.68 -24.79 0.06
N ALA A 250 -10.47 -24.08 1.16
CA ALA A 250 -10.73 -24.62 2.50
C ALA A 250 -12.21 -24.98 2.70
N SER A 251 -13.12 -24.13 2.21
CA SER A 251 -14.57 -24.39 2.28
C SER A 251 -14.98 -25.63 1.46
N SER A 252 -14.40 -25.82 0.29
CA SER A 252 -14.69 -26.99 -0.56
C SER A 252 -14.13 -28.31 0.01
N ALA A 253 -13.11 -28.25 0.84
CA ALA A 253 -12.52 -29.41 1.50
C ALA A 253 -13.29 -29.85 2.77
N LEU A 254 -14.20 -29.02 3.30
CA LEU A 254 -15.04 -29.38 4.44
C LEU A 254 -16.15 -30.33 3.99
N PRO A 255 -16.34 -31.52 4.64
CA PRO A 255 -17.44 -32.43 4.30
C PRO A 255 -18.78 -31.76 4.58
N SER A 256 -19.76 -31.95 3.67
CA SER A 256 -21.11 -31.35 3.74
C SER A 256 -21.89 -31.68 5.04
N SER A 257 -21.46 -32.64 5.84
CA SER A 257 -22.05 -33.00 7.13
C SER A 257 -21.75 -32.00 8.27
N ALA A 258 -20.74 -31.15 8.15
CA ALA A 258 -20.39 -30.18 9.19
C ALA A 258 -21.28 -28.89 9.17
N LEU A 259 -21.97 -28.66 8.06
CA LEU A 259 -22.86 -27.48 7.88
C LEU A 259 -24.25 -27.64 8.53
N LEU A 260 -24.61 -28.84 9.01
CA LEU A 260 -25.93 -29.14 9.55
C LEU A 260 -25.98 -29.27 11.09
N GLN A 261 -24.90 -29.06 11.83
CA GLN A 261 -24.88 -29.20 13.29
C GLN A 261 -24.79 -27.90 14.05
N HIS A 262 -25.80 -27.06 13.96
CA HIS A 262 -26.25 -26.24 15.07
C HIS A 262 -27.73 -26.53 15.34
N PRO A 263 -28.04 -27.46 16.25
CA PRO A 263 -29.41 -27.58 16.74
C PRO A 263 -29.71 -26.36 17.59
N VAL A 264 -30.68 -25.58 17.14
CA VAL A 264 -31.42 -24.63 17.99
C VAL A 264 -31.92 -25.44 19.19
N LYS A 265 -31.25 -25.31 20.35
CA LYS A 265 -31.82 -25.79 21.61
C LYS A 265 -33.06 -24.96 21.92
N LYS A 266 -34.20 -25.49 21.54
CA LYS A 266 -35.53 -25.13 22.00
C LYS A 266 -35.53 -25.27 23.54
N LEU A 267 -35.43 -24.15 24.25
CA LEU A 267 -35.94 -24.09 25.63
C LEU A 267 -37.46 -23.96 25.52
N ALA A 268 -38.12 -25.10 25.59
CA ALA A 268 -39.54 -25.17 25.86
C ALA A 268 -39.74 -26.27 26.90
N SER A 269 -40.43 -25.89 27.94
CA SER A 269 -41.06 -26.69 28.97
C SER A 269 -40.19 -27.31 30.06
N GLU A 270 -40.15 -26.61 31.21
CA GLU A 270 -40.67 -27.24 32.45
C GLU A 270 -41.14 -26.16 33.40
N LEU A 271 -42.41 -26.31 33.74
CA LEU A 271 -43.17 -25.67 34.80
C LEU A 271 -42.58 -25.96 36.19
#